data_4a189eda6c8967d30ad291972fec8d62
#
_entry.id   4a189eda6c8967d30ad291972fec8d62
#
_cell.length_a   1.000
_cell.length_b   1.000
_cell.length_c   1.000
_cell.angle_alpha   90.00
_cell.angle_beta   90.00
_cell.angle_gamma   90.00
#
_symmetry.space_group_name_H-M   'P 1'
#
loop_
_entity.id
_entity.type
_entity.pdbx_description
1 polymer ?
#
loop_
_entity_poly.entity_id
_entity_poly.type
_entity_poly.pdbx_seq_one_letter_code
_entity_poly.pdbx_strand_id
1 'polypeptide(L)'
;MKINKFFPALFFGILFVFPACRETNFGDPVKQVSISRIDQMPNLPEPYKILDWRKKALDFDAYVFNFDTRICGNPVIWLDSAQRNIPQTTFGLFTAVNDSRQGPKNNNGEFHESLNSLAALLGGGLVGIDKTSQNGYNYVKMVQNYFNSDNGWNIVMNNTCPEVALLGGGYGRDWWYDVFPNVLYYAVCDVFPGVSGADSIQHVIAEQFCKADSVLNGNYDYSYFDYSQMKGMVNNIPLQQDAAGGHAYVLYAAYKKFGDPRYLQHAKSALEALLSQKESRFYEILLPMSAIVASRLNAEEGTQYDVKKILDWTFDGCQNPNGRYGWGVMAGRWGDYDVSGLQGSILDGGGYAFFMNSVKLTWPLVPMVKYEPQFATAIGKWMLNNVNACRLFYPGEIDDEHQWLPEMKGLTDNNIAYEGLRKTDCYGKESLKGIEPVALGDGPNWTPANPAESMFSLYSTSPVGILGAMVSETSESGILRINCNTTDFYSERPYPVYLYYNPHAENKVIDYYSEEKVDLFDIVTKKYIARGKSGSFEIELPALNASVIVELPSGMKLRSVDGRIVTKDNHVISYK
;
A
#
# COMPACT_ATOMS: atom_id res chain seq x y z
N MET A 1 -18.59 32.26 -94.80
CA MET A 1 -17.93 32.88 -93.64
C MET A 1 -18.60 32.43 -92.41
N LYS A 2 -18.03 31.43 -91.74
CA LYS A 2 -18.61 30.78 -90.49
C LYS A 2 -17.75 31.21 -89.33
N ILE A 3 -18.37 31.90 -88.37
CA ILE A 3 -17.73 32.41 -87.15
C ILE A 3 -17.95 31.30 -86.07
N ASN A 4 -16.87 30.72 -85.63
CA ASN A 4 -16.88 29.81 -84.48
C ASN A 4 -16.82 30.58 -83.18
N LYS A 5 -17.83 30.42 -82.31
CA LYS A 5 -17.81 30.91 -80.92
C LYS A 5 -17.26 29.84 -80.00
N PHE A 6 -16.12 30.12 -79.37
CA PHE A 6 -15.61 29.35 -78.25
C PHE A 6 -16.27 29.83 -76.98
N PHE A 7 -16.85 28.90 -76.18
CA PHE A 7 -17.28 29.09 -74.78
C PHE A 7 -16.20 28.53 -73.86
N PRO A 8 -15.70 29.24 -72.89
CA PRO A 8 -14.86 28.65 -71.83
C PRO A 8 -15.73 28.01 -70.74
N ALA A 9 -15.52 26.73 -70.49
CA ALA A 9 -16.11 26.04 -69.34
C ALA A 9 -15.39 26.46 -68.04
N LEU A 10 -16.13 27.10 -67.15
CA LEU A 10 -15.68 27.41 -65.79
C LEU A 10 -15.78 26.14 -64.92
N PHE A 11 -14.64 25.56 -64.56
CA PHE A 11 -14.57 24.49 -63.57
C PHE A 11 -14.65 25.12 -62.15
N PHE A 12 -15.78 24.99 -61.46
CA PHE A 12 -15.90 25.29 -60.04
C PHE A 12 -15.33 24.12 -59.25
N GLY A 13 -14.08 24.22 -58.79
CA GLY A 13 -13.51 23.32 -57.81
C GLY A 13 -14.12 23.54 -56.45
N ILE A 14 -15.00 22.62 -56.01
CA ILE A 14 -15.50 22.62 -54.62
C ILE A 14 -14.34 22.11 -53.73
N LEU A 15 -13.64 23.03 -53.05
CA LEU A 15 -12.73 22.71 -51.95
C LEU A 15 -13.56 22.15 -50.78
N PHE A 16 -13.57 20.83 -50.62
CA PHE A 16 -14.00 20.25 -49.36
C PHE A 16 -12.94 20.56 -48.29
N VAL A 17 -13.18 21.62 -47.53
CA VAL A 17 -12.48 21.88 -46.29
C VAL A 17 -13.04 20.88 -45.29
N PHE A 18 -12.35 19.73 -45.12
CA PHE A 18 -12.59 18.87 -43.97
C PHE A 18 -12.22 19.72 -42.73
N PRO A 19 -13.13 19.89 -41.76
CA PRO A 19 -12.74 20.49 -40.51
C PRO A 19 -11.71 19.54 -39.87
N ALA A 20 -10.44 19.96 -39.85
CA ALA A 20 -9.46 19.31 -39.01
C ALA A 20 -10.04 19.35 -37.59
N CYS A 21 -10.36 18.19 -37.03
CA CYS A 21 -10.66 18.09 -35.61
C CYS A 21 -9.45 18.69 -34.87
N ARG A 22 -9.58 19.94 -34.41
CA ARG A 22 -8.59 20.52 -33.49
C ARG A 22 -8.58 19.59 -32.28
N GLU A 23 -7.48 18.89 -32.08
CA GLU A 23 -7.25 18.18 -30.82
C GLU A 23 -7.41 19.19 -29.69
N THR A 24 -8.26 18.87 -28.74
CA THR A 24 -8.45 19.72 -27.57
C THR A 24 -7.14 19.73 -26.80
N ASN A 25 -6.48 20.87 -26.74
CA ASN A 25 -5.25 21.04 -25.96
C ASN A 25 -5.62 21.21 -24.48
N PHE A 26 -5.19 20.27 -23.65
CA PHE A 26 -5.42 20.26 -22.19
C PHE A 26 -4.26 20.91 -21.40
N GLY A 27 -3.31 21.53 -22.07
CA GLY A 27 -2.14 22.19 -21.48
C GLY A 27 -0.84 21.42 -21.69
N ASP A 28 0.23 21.93 -21.09
CA ASP A 28 1.56 21.32 -21.18
C ASP A 28 1.66 20.04 -20.37
N PRO A 29 2.57 19.11 -20.74
CA PRO A 29 2.88 17.92 -19.94
C PRO A 29 3.27 18.28 -18.51
N VAL A 30 2.91 17.42 -17.57
CA VAL A 30 3.26 17.58 -16.16
C VAL A 30 4.75 17.36 -15.97
N LYS A 31 5.47 18.41 -15.52
CA LYS A 31 6.90 18.30 -15.24
C LYS A 31 7.13 17.33 -14.08
N GLN A 32 7.95 16.31 -14.31
CA GLN A 32 8.27 15.31 -13.30
C GLN A 32 9.25 15.86 -12.25
N VAL A 33 9.04 15.45 -11.00
CA VAL A 33 9.82 15.83 -9.83
C VAL A 33 10.57 14.60 -9.32
N SER A 34 11.87 14.74 -9.11
CA SER A 34 12.72 13.66 -8.60
C SER A 34 12.67 13.56 -7.08
N ILE A 35 12.98 12.35 -6.59
CA ILE A 35 13.16 12.00 -5.19
C ILE A 35 14.56 11.42 -5.04
N SER A 36 15.43 12.07 -4.27
CA SER A 36 16.87 11.77 -4.20
C SER A 36 17.20 10.31 -3.92
N ARG A 37 16.45 9.67 -3.03
CA ARG A 37 16.65 8.24 -2.71
C ARG A 37 16.28 7.35 -3.89
N ILE A 38 15.22 7.67 -4.62
CA ILE A 38 14.76 6.92 -5.80
C ILE A 38 15.74 7.12 -6.97
N ASP A 39 16.34 8.29 -7.09
CA ASP A 39 17.33 8.56 -8.15
C ASP A 39 18.56 7.65 -8.03
N GLN A 40 18.90 7.20 -6.81
CA GLN A 40 19.99 6.26 -6.53
C GLN A 40 19.69 4.80 -6.92
N MET A 41 18.40 4.46 -7.14
CA MET A 41 18.02 3.12 -7.55
C MET A 41 18.30 2.91 -9.04
N PRO A 42 18.53 1.68 -9.51
CA PRO A 42 18.65 1.40 -10.94
C PRO A 42 17.33 1.71 -11.67
N ASN A 43 17.41 2.10 -12.93
CA ASN A 43 16.21 2.26 -13.76
C ASN A 43 15.53 0.90 -13.96
N LEU A 44 16.32 -0.14 -14.24
CA LEU A 44 15.89 -1.54 -14.33
C LEU A 44 16.73 -2.36 -13.34
N PRO A 45 16.12 -3.05 -12.35
CA PRO A 45 16.86 -3.88 -11.40
C PRO A 45 17.46 -5.11 -12.08
N GLU A 46 18.64 -5.56 -11.60
CA GLU A 46 19.34 -6.74 -12.09
C GLU A 46 19.67 -7.70 -10.93
N PRO A 47 19.27 -8.99 -11.04
CA PRO A 47 18.44 -9.58 -12.09
C PRO A 47 17.00 -9.11 -12.01
N TYR A 48 16.38 -8.86 -13.17
CA TYR A 48 14.95 -8.59 -13.25
C TYR A 48 14.17 -9.90 -13.19
N LYS A 49 13.34 -10.04 -12.18
CA LYS A 49 12.45 -11.20 -12.01
C LYS A 49 11.22 -10.78 -11.21
N ILE A 50 10.06 -10.90 -11.80
CA ILE A 50 8.78 -10.61 -11.15
C ILE A 50 8.07 -11.92 -10.84
N LEU A 51 7.54 -12.04 -9.62
CA LEU A 51 6.66 -13.15 -9.25
C LEU A 51 5.25 -12.89 -9.78
N ASP A 52 4.52 -13.95 -10.08
CA ASP A 52 3.06 -13.84 -10.19
C ASP A 52 2.47 -13.55 -8.80
N TRP A 53 2.42 -12.24 -8.46
CA TRP A 53 1.94 -11.78 -7.17
C TRP A 53 0.49 -12.12 -6.91
N ARG A 54 -0.33 -12.19 -7.98
CA ARG A 54 -1.72 -12.62 -7.85
C ARG A 54 -1.82 -14.08 -7.44
N LYS A 55 -1.04 -14.94 -8.09
CA LYS A 55 -0.94 -16.34 -7.71
C LYS A 55 -0.40 -16.50 -6.29
N LYS A 56 0.65 -15.75 -5.91
CA LYS A 56 1.20 -15.77 -4.54
C LYS A 56 0.14 -15.40 -3.51
N ALA A 57 -0.70 -14.40 -3.78
CA ALA A 57 -1.77 -13.99 -2.88
C ALA A 57 -2.88 -15.05 -2.75
N LEU A 58 -3.28 -15.67 -3.86
CA LEU A 58 -4.28 -16.74 -3.88
C LEU A 58 -3.76 -18.01 -3.17
N ASP A 59 -2.51 -18.39 -3.41
CA ASP A 59 -1.86 -19.54 -2.76
C ASP A 59 -1.71 -19.31 -1.25
N PHE A 60 -1.30 -18.10 -0.83
CA PHE A 60 -1.24 -17.72 0.59
C PHE A 60 -2.60 -17.86 1.26
N ASP A 61 -3.64 -17.30 0.64
CA ASP A 61 -5.00 -17.36 1.19
C ASP A 61 -5.50 -18.81 1.30
N ALA A 62 -5.38 -19.59 0.23
CA ALA A 62 -5.77 -21.00 0.22
C ALA A 62 -5.03 -21.84 1.26
N TYR A 63 -3.77 -21.52 1.52
CA TYR A 63 -2.94 -22.19 2.51
C TYR A 63 -3.32 -21.81 3.95
N VAL A 64 -3.47 -20.50 4.20
CA VAL A 64 -3.68 -19.96 5.55
C VAL A 64 -5.12 -20.12 6.03
N PHE A 65 -6.13 -19.92 5.16
CA PHE A 65 -7.54 -20.08 5.53
C PHE A 65 -8.06 -21.52 5.38
N ASN A 66 -7.16 -22.49 5.33
CA ASN A 66 -7.49 -23.90 5.36
C ASN A 66 -7.31 -24.45 6.79
N PHE A 67 -8.40 -24.80 7.46
CA PHE A 67 -8.36 -25.37 8.82
C PHE A 67 -7.65 -26.72 8.94
N ASP A 68 -7.36 -27.39 7.82
CA ASP A 68 -6.59 -28.64 7.78
C ASP A 68 -5.08 -28.42 7.60
N THR A 69 -4.65 -27.20 7.24
CA THR A 69 -3.22 -26.87 7.12
C THR A 69 -2.52 -26.99 8.46
N ARG A 70 -1.38 -27.69 8.46
CA ARG A 70 -0.55 -27.89 9.65
C ARG A 70 0.91 -27.57 9.33
N ILE A 71 1.55 -26.84 10.25
CA ILE A 71 3.00 -26.62 10.22
C ILE A 71 3.57 -27.21 11.52
N CYS A 72 4.44 -28.21 11.41
CA CYS A 72 4.98 -28.95 12.55
C CYS A 72 3.89 -29.46 13.51
N GLY A 73 2.73 -29.87 12.97
CA GLY A 73 1.60 -30.42 13.73
C GLY A 73 0.66 -29.37 14.36
N ASN A 74 0.93 -28.09 14.22
CA ASN A 74 0.05 -27.01 14.69
C ASN A 74 -0.82 -26.45 13.54
N PRO A 75 -2.09 -26.07 13.80
CA PRO A 75 -2.92 -25.42 12.82
C PRO A 75 -2.40 -24.00 12.52
N VAL A 76 -2.56 -23.52 11.30
CA VAL A 76 -2.20 -22.14 10.93
C VAL A 76 -3.27 -21.14 11.35
N ILE A 77 -4.52 -21.56 11.27
CA ILE A 77 -5.72 -20.81 11.66
C ILE A 77 -6.49 -21.58 12.72
N TRP A 78 -7.11 -20.85 13.67
CA TRP A 78 -7.99 -21.44 14.67
C TRP A 78 -9.16 -20.51 15.01
N LEU A 79 -10.17 -21.05 15.70
CA LEU A 79 -11.28 -20.26 16.21
C LEU A 79 -11.03 -19.88 17.66
N ASP A 80 -11.19 -18.60 17.99
CA ASP A 80 -11.22 -18.08 19.34
C ASP A 80 -12.67 -17.78 19.73
N SER A 81 -13.15 -18.46 20.78
CA SER A 81 -14.52 -18.35 21.28
C SER A 81 -14.65 -17.46 22.52
N ALA A 82 -13.61 -16.71 22.89
CA ALA A 82 -13.60 -15.89 24.11
C ALA A 82 -14.66 -14.79 24.13
N GLN A 83 -15.07 -14.27 22.97
CA GLN A 83 -16.16 -13.29 22.81
C GLN A 83 -15.99 -12.06 23.73
N ARG A 84 -14.79 -11.45 23.71
CA ARG A 84 -14.43 -10.40 24.67
C ARG A 84 -15.21 -9.09 24.49
N ASN A 85 -15.14 -8.50 23.30
CA ASN A 85 -15.73 -7.18 23.04
C ASN A 85 -17.12 -7.28 22.38
N ILE A 86 -17.33 -8.33 21.61
CA ILE A 86 -18.57 -8.58 20.86
C ILE A 86 -18.97 -10.04 21.08
N PRO A 87 -20.27 -10.37 21.28
CA PRO A 87 -20.71 -11.71 21.57
C PRO A 87 -20.67 -12.61 20.33
N GLN A 88 -19.50 -12.80 19.76
CA GLN A 88 -19.22 -13.63 18.60
C GLN A 88 -17.83 -14.24 18.66
N THR A 89 -17.67 -15.40 18.04
CA THR A 89 -16.37 -16.04 17.79
C THR A 89 -15.54 -15.18 16.85
N THR A 90 -14.23 -15.14 17.05
CA THR A 90 -13.26 -14.62 16.10
C THR A 90 -12.31 -15.73 15.63
N PHE A 91 -11.30 -15.39 14.83
CA PHE A 91 -10.27 -16.32 14.43
C PHE A 91 -8.89 -15.78 14.76
N GLY A 92 -7.96 -16.69 15.05
CA GLY A 92 -6.55 -16.37 15.24
C GLY A 92 -5.70 -16.88 14.10
N LEU A 93 -4.64 -16.12 13.79
CA LEU A 93 -3.53 -16.53 12.94
C LEU A 93 -2.24 -16.35 13.74
N PHE A 94 -1.25 -17.22 13.51
CA PHE A 94 0.08 -16.97 14.06
C PHE A 94 0.66 -15.69 13.46
N THR A 95 1.34 -14.87 14.24
CA THR A 95 2.14 -13.73 13.77
C THR A 95 3.43 -14.22 13.14
N ALA A 96 4.27 -14.91 13.94
CA ALA A 96 5.36 -15.73 13.45
C ALA A 96 4.92 -17.21 13.50
N VAL A 97 5.37 -18.04 12.57
CA VAL A 97 4.96 -19.45 12.48
C VAL A 97 5.26 -20.17 13.79
N ASN A 98 4.24 -20.77 14.38
CA ASN A 98 4.33 -21.51 15.65
C ASN A 98 4.85 -20.70 16.85
N ASP A 99 4.62 -19.38 16.87
CA ASP A 99 4.94 -18.56 18.06
C ASP A 99 4.40 -19.23 19.31
N SER A 100 5.29 -19.53 20.27
CA SER A 100 5.00 -20.30 21.49
C SER A 100 3.95 -19.65 22.41
N ARG A 101 3.68 -18.35 22.22
CA ARG A 101 2.67 -17.60 22.95
C ARG A 101 1.27 -17.75 22.35
N GLN A 102 1.17 -18.11 21.06
CA GLN A 102 -0.03 -18.12 20.24
C GLN A 102 -0.52 -19.54 19.96
N GLY A 103 -1.65 -19.64 19.27
CA GLY A 103 -2.25 -20.89 18.87
C GLY A 103 -3.26 -21.46 19.87
N PRO A 104 -4.07 -22.43 19.46
CA PRO A 104 -5.23 -22.90 20.24
C PRO A 104 -4.88 -23.59 21.55
N LYS A 105 -3.62 -23.99 21.72
CA LYS A 105 -3.12 -24.67 22.94
C LYS A 105 -2.45 -23.71 23.92
N ASN A 106 -2.21 -22.46 23.52
CA ASN A 106 -1.51 -21.47 24.31
C ASN A 106 -2.46 -20.32 24.66
N ASN A 107 -2.46 -19.89 25.91
CA ASN A 107 -3.29 -18.76 26.39
C ASN A 107 -4.76 -18.87 25.94
N ASN A 108 -5.35 -20.07 26.01
CA ASN A 108 -6.72 -20.38 25.57
C ASN A 108 -7.03 -20.04 24.10
N GLY A 109 -6.02 -19.86 23.26
CA GLY A 109 -6.17 -19.45 21.87
C GLY A 109 -6.51 -17.97 21.66
N GLU A 110 -6.47 -17.16 22.71
CA GLU A 110 -6.91 -15.76 22.69
C GLU A 110 -5.85 -14.79 22.17
N PHE A 111 -4.57 -15.19 22.15
CA PHE A 111 -3.51 -14.33 21.65
C PHE A 111 -3.35 -14.44 20.14
N HIS A 112 -3.82 -13.44 19.43
CA HIS A 112 -3.65 -13.21 18.00
C HIS A 112 -3.76 -11.72 17.69
N GLU A 113 -3.26 -11.30 16.54
CA GLU A 113 -3.08 -9.89 16.22
C GLU A 113 -3.96 -9.42 15.05
N SER A 114 -4.60 -8.26 15.24
CA SER A 114 -5.46 -7.64 14.22
C SER A 114 -4.67 -7.20 12.99
N LEU A 115 -3.42 -6.75 13.16
CA LEU A 115 -2.54 -6.35 12.06
C LEU A 115 -2.34 -7.47 11.05
N ASN A 116 -2.24 -8.72 11.53
CA ASN A 116 -2.15 -9.89 10.69
C ASN A 116 -3.51 -10.27 10.10
N SER A 117 -4.52 -10.43 10.96
CA SER A 117 -5.86 -10.86 10.54
C SER A 117 -6.50 -9.90 9.54
N LEU A 118 -6.46 -8.59 9.81
CA LEU A 118 -7.03 -7.57 8.91
C LEU A 118 -6.26 -7.48 7.59
N ALA A 119 -4.92 -7.57 7.63
CA ALA A 119 -4.12 -7.55 6.40
C ALA A 119 -4.40 -8.76 5.50
N ALA A 120 -4.61 -9.96 6.11
CA ALA A 120 -4.98 -11.15 5.37
C ALA A 120 -6.37 -11.03 4.73
N LEU A 121 -7.36 -10.45 5.44
CA LEU A 121 -8.68 -10.18 4.88
C LEU A 121 -8.62 -9.17 3.73
N LEU A 122 -7.89 -8.07 3.93
CA LEU A 122 -7.69 -7.06 2.91
C LEU A 122 -7.05 -7.65 1.66
N GLY A 123 -5.93 -8.37 1.84
CA GLY A 123 -5.20 -8.99 0.74
C GLY A 123 -6.05 -9.99 -0.04
N GLY A 124 -6.78 -10.89 0.65
CA GLY A 124 -7.70 -11.83 0.03
C GLY A 124 -8.82 -11.14 -0.75
N GLY A 125 -9.43 -10.10 -0.15
CA GLY A 125 -10.49 -9.32 -0.78
C GLY A 125 -10.05 -8.61 -2.05
N LEU A 126 -8.87 -8.01 -2.03
CA LEU A 126 -8.32 -7.30 -3.19
C LEU A 126 -8.04 -8.24 -4.38
N VAL A 127 -7.72 -9.51 -4.15
CA VAL A 127 -7.57 -10.50 -5.23
C VAL A 127 -8.87 -11.23 -5.58
N GLY A 128 -10.00 -10.83 -4.97
CA GLY A 128 -11.34 -11.27 -5.34
C GLY A 128 -11.91 -12.41 -4.49
N ILE A 129 -11.35 -12.69 -3.32
CA ILE A 129 -11.89 -13.69 -2.40
C ILE A 129 -12.93 -13.05 -1.50
N ASP A 130 -14.13 -13.62 -1.45
CA ASP A 130 -15.19 -13.15 -0.57
C ASP A 130 -14.96 -13.63 0.89
N LYS A 131 -14.41 -12.76 1.71
CA LYS A 131 -14.17 -13.01 3.14
C LYS A 131 -15.42 -12.93 4.01
N THR A 132 -16.58 -12.58 3.43
CA THR A 132 -17.86 -12.58 4.17
C THR A 132 -18.51 -13.94 4.20
N SER A 133 -18.04 -14.91 3.40
CA SER A 133 -18.66 -16.25 3.27
C SER A 133 -17.65 -17.40 3.10
N GLN A 134 -16.35 -17.14 3.13
CA GLN A 134 -15.32 -18.18 2.93
C GLN A 134 -15.38 -19.26 4.03
N ASN A 135 -15.36 -20.52 3.63
CA ASN A 135 -15.42 -21.69 4.54
C ASN A 135 -16.65 -21.70 5.47
N GLY A 136 -17.74 -21.02 5.11
CA GLY A 136 -18.92 -20.89 5.95
C GLY A 136 -18.82 -19.84 7.06
N TYR A 137 -17.74 -19.07 7.10
CA TYR A 137 -17.51 -18.00 8.08
C TYR A 137 -17.57 -16.60 7.44
N ASN A 138 -18.08 -15.64 8.18
CA ASN A 138 -17.93 -14.22 7.87
C ASN A 138 -16.74 -13.65 8.65
N TYR A 139 -15.55 -13.78 8.07
CA TYR A 139 -14.32 -13.32 8.72
C TYR A 139 -14.31 -11.80 8.94
N VAL A 140 -14.94 -11.03 8.05
CA VAL A 140 -15.05 -9.57 8.20
C VAL A 140 -15.90 -9.20 9.42
N LYS A 141 -16.93 -9.99 9.72
CA LYS A 141 -17.71 -9.84 10.95
C LYS A 141 -16.91 -10.25 12.18
N MET A 142 -16.13 -11.32 12.09
CA MET A 142 -15.36 -11.88 13.21
C MET A 142 -14.30 -10.89 13.72
N VAL A 143 -13.59 -10.17 12.82
CA VAL A 143 -12.54 -9.21 13.22
C VAL A 143 -13.07 -7.96 13.92
N GLN A 144 -14.38 -7.74 13.96
CA GLN A 144 -14.96 -6.68 14.78
C GLN A 144 -14.69 -6.88 16.28
N ASN A 145 -14.32 -8.10 16.72
CA ASN A 145 -13.94 -8.38 18.10
C ASN A 145 -12.65 -7.69 18.55
N TYR A 146 -11.83 -7.18 17.61
CA TYR A 146 -10.69 -6.32 17.93
C TYR A 146 -11.10 -4.88 18.28
N PHE A 147 -12.36 -4.50 18.09
CA PHE A 147 -12.89 -3.23 18.54
C PHE A 147 -13.07 -3.23 20.06
N ASN A 148 -12.10 -2.64 20.76
CA ASN A 148 -11.98 -2.67 22.20
C ASN A 148 -12.96 -1.67 22.86
N SER A 149 -14.23 -2.05 22.96
CA SER A 149 -15.32 -1.27 23.59
C SER A 149 -15.39 -1.50 25.10
N ASP A 150 -15.18 -2.72 25.58
CA ASP A 150 -15.39 -3.11 26.97
C ASP A 150 -14.40 -2.43 27.92
N ASN A 151 -13.20 -2.12 27.46
CA ASN A 151 -12.17 -1.42 28.23
C ASN A 151 -12.13 0.11 28.01
N GLY A 152 -13.08 0.64 27.21
CA GLY A 152 -13.20 2.08 26.96
C GLY A 152 -12.24 2.68 25.93
N TRP A 153 -11.41 1.88 25.26
CA TRP A 153 -10.52 2.37 24.21
C TRP A 153 -11.29 2.82 22.98
N ASN A 154 -12.36 2.11 22.61
CA ASN A 154 -13.28 2.44 21.52
C ASN A 154 -12.57 2.62 20.15
N ILE A 155 -11.53 1.84 19.91
CA ILE A 155 -10.80 1.71 18.65
C ILE A 155 -10.54 0.25 18.36
N VAL A 156 -10.21 -0.07 17.13
CA VAL A 156 -9.66 -1.37 16.78
C VAL A 156 -8.20 -1.42 17.19
N MET A 157 -7.87 -2.31 18.12
CA MET A 157 -6.53 -2.48 18.65
C MET A 157 -5.86 -3.73 18.07
N ASN A 158 -4.55 -3.86 18.27
CA ASN A 158 -3.84 -5.04 17.79
C ASN A 158 -4.26 -6.34 18.49
N ASN A 159 -4.75 -6.25 19.73
CA ASN A 159 -5.26 -7.37 20.51
C ASN A 159 -6.70 -7.13 20.97
N THR A 160 -7.37 -8.18 21.41
CA THR A 160 -8.77 -8.09 21.86
C THR A 160 -8.92 -7.50 23.26
N CYS A 161 -7.86 -7.47 24.09
CA CYS A 161 -7.90 -6.92 25.44
C CYS A 161 -6.49 -6.71 26.03
N PRO A 162 -6.36 -5.94 27.16
CA PRO A 162 -5.09 -5.67 27.83
C PRO A 162 -4.35 -6.92 28.31
N GLU A 163 -5.05 -7.91 28.83
CA GLU A 163 -4.44 -9.15 29.34
C GLU A 163 -3.75 -9.92 28.21
N VAL A 164 -4.37 -9.97 27.05
CA VAL A 164 -3.77 -10.59 25.84
C VAL A 164 -2.55 -9.80 25.41
N ALA A 165 -2.60 -8.48 25.44
CA ALA A 165 -1.49 -7.63 25.08
C ALA A 165 -0.23 -7.83 25.95
N LEU A 166 -0.37 -8.24 27.19
CA LEU A 166 0.76 -8.55 28.07
C LEU A 166 1.57 -9.75 27.60
N LEU A 167 1.01 -10.57 26.71
CA LEU A 167 1.73 -11.69 26.09
C LEU A 167 2.71 -11.24 24.99
N GLY A 168 2.70 -9.97 24.64
CA GLY A 168 3.49 -9.32 23.59
C GLY A 168 2.60 -8.72 22.52
N GLY A 169 3.11 -7.75 21.79
CA GLY A 169 2.33 -7.00 20.80
C GLY A 169 1.67 -5.75 21.39
N GLY A 170 1.86 -4.66 20.81
CA GLY A 170 1.67 -3.27 21.08
C GLY A 170 0.35 -2.73 21.64
N TYR A 171 -0.21 -3.28 22.68
CA TYR A 171 -1.34 -2.68 23.34
C TYR A 171 -0.88 -1.50 24.21
N GLY A 172 -1.18 -0.26 23.78
CA GLY A 172 -0.84 0.94 24.55
C GLY A 172 0.64 1.14 24.85
N ARG A 173 1.54 0.51 24.09
CA ARG A 173 3.00 0.60 24.27
C ARG A 173 3.70 1.22 23.10
N ASP A 174 3.15 1.05 21.90
CA ASP A 174 3.71 1.43 20.62
C ASP A 174 2.59 1.98 19.75
N TRP A 175 2.61 3.26 19.46
CA TRP A 175 1.44 3.98 18.92
C TRP A 175 0.97 3.45 17.56
N TRP A 176 1.89 3.01 16.72
CA TRP A 176 1.50 2.48 15.42
C TRP A 176 0.65 1.19 15.51
N TYR A 177 0.84 0.37 16.56
CA TYR A 177 0.00 -0.80 16.84
C TYR A 177 -1.44 -0.43 17.22
N ASP A 178 -1.65 0.78 17.74
CA ASP A 178 -2.99 1.25 18.10
C ASP A 178 -3.65 2.04 16.97
N VAL A 179 -2.86 2.61 16.03
CA VAL A 179 -3.38 3.43 14.93
C VAL A 179 -3.57 2.62 13.65
N PHE A 180 -2.57 1.83 13.25
CA PHE A 180 -2.61 1.14 11.96
C PHE A 180 -3.70 0.07 11.84
N PRO A 181 -4.12 -0.65 12.90
CA PRO A 181 -5.31 -1.50 12.85
C PRO A 181 -6.57 -0.77 12.39
N ASN A 182 -6.73 0.51 12.76
CA ASN A 182 -7.88 1.31 12.33
C ASN A 182 -7.78 1.71 10.86
N VAL A 183 -6.58 1.99 10.35
CA VAL A 183 -6.32 2.18 8.91
C VAL A 183 -6.73 0.93 8.13
N LEU A 184 -6.28 -0.25 8.57
CA LEU A 184 -6.63 -1.55 7.96
C LEU A 184 -8.14 -1.83 8.06
N TYR A 185 -8.75 -1.57 9.20
CA TYR A 185 -10.18 -1.82 9.41
C TYR A 185 -11.05 -0.99 8.45
N TYR A 186 -10.72 0.30 8.28
CA TYR A 186 -11.39 1.14 7.30
C TYR A 186 -11.23 0.59 5.88
N ALA A 187 -10.04 0.15 5.49
CA ALA A 187 -9.81 -0.44 4.18
C ALA A 187 -10.59 -1.74 3.96
N VAL A 188 -10.63 -2.63 4.96
CA VAL A 188 -11.43 -3.87 4.92
C VAL A 188 -12.91 -3.52 4.75
N CYS A 189 -13.42 -2.51 5.44
CA CYS A 189 -14.82 -2.07 5.30
C CYS A 189 -15.13 -1.44 3.94
N ASP A 190 -14.17 -0.81 3.26
CA ASP A 190 -14.35 -0.31 1.88
C ASP A 190 -14.41 -1.47 0.86
N VAL A 191 -13.61 -2.51 1.07
CA VAL A 191 -13.60 -3.72 0.23
C VAL A 191 -14.85 -4.58 0.45
N PHE A 192 -15.34 -4.65 1.69
CA PHE A 192 -16.51 -5.46 2.08
C PHE A 192 -17.61 -4.57 2.69
N PRO A 193 -18.28 -3.75 1.88
CA PRO A 193 -19.30 -2.84 2.38
C PRO A 193 -20.55 -3.59 2.90
N GLY A 194 -21.26 -2.99 3.83
CA GLY A 194 -22.57 -3.48 4.30
C GLY A 194 -22.49 -4.61 5.34
N VAL A 195 -21.32 -4.98 5.85
CA VAL A 195 -21.23 -5.94 6.95
C VAL A 195 -21.80 -5.31 8.23
N SER A 196 -22.77 -6.01 8.84
CA SER A 196 -23.48 -5.52 10.02
C SER A 196 -22.53 -5.11 11.16
N GLY A 197 -22.73 -3.92 11.72
CA GLY A 197 -21.94 -3.33 12.80
C GLY A 197 -20.72 -2.52 12.32
N ALA A 198 -20.26 -2.71 11.08
CA ALA A 198 -19.05 -2.06 10.57
C ALA A 198 -19.14 -0.52 10.57
N ASP A 199 -20.26 0.03 10.05
CA ASP A 199 -20.44 1.49 9.99
C ASP A 199 -20.52 2.11 11.40
N SER A 200 -21.17 1.44 12.35
CA SER A 200 -21.23 1.91 13.75
C SER A 200 -19.84 1.94 14.40
N ILE A 201 -19.04 0.88 14.20
CA ILE A 201 -17.66 0.81 14.72
C ILE A 201 -16.81 1.91 14.10
N GLN A 202 -16.86 2.08 12.77
CA GLN A 202 -16.11 3.13 12.07
C GLN A 202 -16.48 4.53 12.58
N HIS A 203 -17.76 4.78 12.85
CA HIS A 203 -18.21 6.06 13.40
C HIS A 203 -17.65 6.30 14.81
N VAL A 204 -17.70 5.30 15.69
CA VAL A 204 -17.12 5.42 17.05
C VAL A 204 -15.61 5.64 17.00
N ILE A 205 -14.88 4.93 16.12
CA ILE A 205 -13.44 5.16 15.91
C ILE A 205 -13.19 6.61 15.50
N ALA A 206 -13.94 7.15 14.53
CA ALA A 206 -13.77 8.53 14.07
C ALA A 206 -13.97 9.54 15.21
N GLU A 207 -15.01 9.37 16.02
CA GLU A 207 -15.26 10.22 17.20
C GLU A 207 -14.11 10.13 18.23
N GLN A 208 -13.55 8.93 18.41
CA GLN A 208 -12.44 8.71 19.35
C GLN A 208 -11.16 9.39 18.85
N PHE A 209 -10.87 9.28 17.54
CA PHE A 209 -9.73 9.97 16.92
C PHE A 209 -9.90 11.49 16.91
N CYS A 210 -11.12 12.04 16.73
CA CYS A 210 -11.39 13.48 16.89
C CYS A 210 -11.11 13.97 18.31
N LYS A 211 -11.55 13.22 19.32
CA LYS A 211 -11.25 13.55 20.72
C LYS A 211 -9.74 13.52 20.99
N ALA A 212 -9.05 12.50 20.49
CA ALA A 212 -7.61 12.37 20.65
C ALA A 212 -6.87 13.55 19.99
N ASP A 213 -7.19 13.91 18.72
CA ASP A 213 -6.58 15.05 18.03
C ASP A 213 -6.83 16.37 18.78
N SER A 214 -8.05 16.56 19.32
CA SER A 214 -8.38 17.73 20.13
C SER A 214 -7.51 17.84 21.39
N VAL A 215 -7.25 16.72 22.07
CA VAL A 215 -6.41 16.68 23.28
C VAL A 215 -4.93 16.87 22.94
N LEU A 216 -4.48 16.26 21.85
CA LEU A 216 -3.11 16.38 21.34
C LEU A 216 -2.80 17.82 20.91
N ASN A 217 -3.78 18.52 20.34
CA ASN A 217 -3.67 19.93 19.94
C ASN A 217 -2.36 20.24 19.19
N GLY A 218 -2.03 19.41 18.21
CA GLY A 218 -0.81 19.51 17.39
C GLY A 218 0.46 18.91 18.00
N ASN A 219 0.41 18.44 19.24
CA ASN A 219 1.55 17.79 19.90
C ASN A 219 1.43 16.26 19.85
N TYR A 220 2.23 15.63 19.02
CA TYR A 220 2.35 14.17 18.88
C TYR A 220 3.67 13.63 19.49
N ASP A 221 4.31 14.34 20.41
CA ASP A 221 5.56 13.94 21.06
C ASP A 221 5.35 12.89 22.16
N TYR A 222 4.80 11.74 21.78
CA TYR A 222 4.49 10.63 22.66
C TYR A 222 4.93 9.29 22.06
N SER A 223 5.18 8.29 22.92
CA SER A 223 5.42 6.90 22.51
C SER A 223 4.14 6.20 22.10
N TYR A 224 3.03 6.53 22.77
CA TYR A 224 1.68 6.08 22.46
C TYR A 224 0.63 7.01 23.05
N PHE A 225 -0.64 6.79 22.71
CA PHE A 225 -1.77 7.54 23.26
C PHE A 225 -2.75 6.58 23.92
N ASP A 226 -3.09 6.84 25.19
CA ASP A 226 -4.13 6.08 25.89
C ASP A 226 -5.50 6.66 25.52
N TYR A 227 -6.19 5.97 24.61
CA TYR A 227 -7.50 6.41 24.12
C TYR A 227 -8.60 6.26 25.16
N SER A 228 -8.43 5.40 26.19
CA SER A 228 -9.40 5.26 27.29
C SER A 228 -9.34 6.44 28.25
N GLN A 229 -8.16 7.02 28.45
CA GLN A 229 -7.92 8.17 29.34
C GLN A 229 -7.76 9.49 28.58
N MET A 230 -7.74 9.46 27.25
CA MET A 230 -7.44 10.62 26.40
C MET A 230 -6.13 11.31 26.78
N LYS A 231 -5.04 10.55 26.84
CA LYS A 231 -3.76 11.05 27.35
C LYS A 231 -2.57 10.51 26.54
N GLY A 232 -1.68 11.43 26.13
CA GLY A 232 -0.37 11.06 25.57
C GLY A 232 0.56 10.48 26.64
N MET A 233 1.28 9.42 26.29
CA MET A 233 2.13 8.64 27.18
C MET A 233 3.53 8.49 26.61
N VAL A 234 4.53 8.48 27.51
CA VAL A 234 5.94 8.25 27.14
C VAL A 234 6.45 7.05 27.95
N ASN A 235 7.10 6.13 27.28
CA ASN A 235 7.74 4.95 27.87
C ASN A 235 9.16 4.76 27.28
N ASN A 236 9.69 3.54 27.32
CA ASN A 236 11.00 3.19 26.76
C ASN A 236 11.02 3.02 25.22
N ILE A 237 9.88 3.17 24.56
CA ILE A 237 9.75 3.13 23.10
C ILE A 237 9.94 4.55 22.54
N PRO A 238 10.50 4.71 21.33
CA PRO A 238 10.66 6.03 20.72
C PRO A 238 9.37 6.83 20.63
N LEU A 239 9.49 8.14 20.61
CA LEU A 239 8.36 9.02 20.29
C LEU A 239 7.94 8.81 18.84
N GLN A 240 6.64 8.65 18.60
CA GLN A 240 6.06 8.30 17.29
C GLN A 240 5.20 9.46 16.76
N GLN A 241 5.83 10.60 16.48
CA GLN A 241 5.12 11.77 15.96
C GLN A 241 4.48 11.51 14.59
N ASP A 242 4.92 10.52 13.86
CA ASP A 242 4.34 10.09 12.59
C ASP A 242 2.96 9.43 12.74
N ALA A 243 2.53 9.11 13.98
CA ALA A 243 1.14 8.72 14.28
C ALA A 243 0.12 9.77 13.79
N ALA A 244 0.52 11.04 13.70
CA ALA A 244 -0.29 12.10 13.09
C ALA A 244 -0.69 11.77 11.64
N GLY A 245 0.17 11.10 10.86
CA GLY A 245 -0.14 10.64 9.51
C GLY A 245 -1.24 9.58 9.47
N GLY A 246 -1.22 8.64 10.41
CA GLY A 246 -2.27 7.64 10.58
C GLY A 246 -3.60 8.24 11.05
N HIS A 247 -3.56 9.18 12.01
CA HIS A 247 -4.74 9.95 12.43
C HIS A 247 -5.38 10.69 11.25
N ALA A 248 -4.57 11.39 10.46
CA ALA A 248 -5.05 12.09 9.26
C ALA A 248 -5.75 11.14 8.30
N TYR A 249 -5.19 9.93 8.08
CA TYR A 249 -5.78 8.93 7.19
C TYR A 249 -7.14 8.43 7.69
N VAL A 250 -7.24 8.00 8.95
CA VAL A 250 -8.49 7.48 9.54
C VAL A 250 -9.58 8.53 9.49
N LEU A 251 -9.27 9.76 9.90
CA LEU A 251 -10.23 10.86 9.93
C LEU A 251 -10.65 11.31 8.53
N TYR A 252 -9.73 11.31 7.55
CA TYR A 252 -10.07 11.63 6.17
C TYR A 252 -10.95 10.52 5.54
N ALA A 253 -10.64 9.24 5.80
CA ALA A 253 -11.48 8.13 5.38
C ALA A 253 -12.89 8.21 6.00
N ALA A 254 -12.98 8.58 7.28
CA ALA A 254 -14.26 8.81 7.95
C ALA A 254 -15.05 9.98 7.33
N TYR A 255 -14.38 11.09 7.00
CA TYR A 255 -15.00 12.20 6.27
C TYR A 255 -15.57 11.74 4.93
N LYS A 256 -14.81 11.00 4.15
CA LYS A 256 -15.28 10.48 2.86
C LYS A 256 -16.42 9.48 3.01
N LYS A 257 -16.45 8.72 4.08
CA LYS A 257 -17.52 7.75 4.37
C LYS A 257 -18.80 8.39 4.87
N PHE A 258 -18.70 9.32 5.83
CA PHE A 258 -19.85 9.86 6.58
C PHE A 258 -20.24 11.30 6.19
N GLY A 259 -19.36 12.04 5.51
CA GLY A 259 -19.61 13.43 5.09
C GLY A 259 -19.57 14.45 6.23
N ASP A 260 -19.14 14.07 7.46
CA ASP A 260 -19.07 14.99 8.59
C ASP A 260 -17.84 15.92 8.47
N PRO A 261 -18.04 17.25 8.36
CA PRO A 261 -16.93 18.19 8.19
C PRO A 261 -15.98 18.26 9.39
N ARG A 262 -16.39 17.82 10.58
CA ARG A 262 -15.51 17.75 11.76
C ARG A 262 -14.35 16.77 11.51
N TYR A 263 -14.62 15.64 10.86
CA TYR A 263 -13.60 14.66 10.52
C TYR A 263 -12.57 15.24 9.55
N LEU A 264 -13.01 16.02 8.56
CA LEU A 264 -12.11 16.72 7.65
C LEU A 264 -11.24 17.74 8.39
N GLN A 265 -11.82 18.52 9.33
CA GLN A 265 -11.08 19.49 10.12
C GLN A 265 -9.98 18.82 10.95
N HIS A 266 -10.29 17.71 11.62
CA HIS A 266 -9.32 16.96 12.41
C HIS A 266 -8.29 16.22 11.55
N ALA A 267 -8.66 15.74 10.37
CA ALA A 267 -7.70 15.19 9.42
C ALA A 267 -6.65 16.23 8.97
N LYS A 268 -7.11 17.47 8.69
CA LYS A 268 -6.21 18.60 8.36
C LYS A 268 -5.33 18.96 9.56
N SER A 269 -5.89 19.04 10.78
CA SER A 269 -5.16 19.31 12.03
C SER A 269 -4.01 18.32 12.26
N ALA A 270 -4.29 17.03 12.15
CA ALA A 270 -3.28 15.97 12.30
C ALA A 270 -2.20 16.07 11.22
N LEU A 271 -2.58 16.30 9.95
CA LEU A 271 -1.63 16.46 8.85
C LEU A 271 -0.74 17.71 9.04
N GLU A 272 -1.30 18.81 9.51
CA GLU A 272 -0.55 20.04 9.84
C GLU A 272 0.43 19.81 10.99
N ALA A 273 0.04 19.06 12.01
CA ALA A 273 0.93 18.64 13.09
C ALA A 273 2.12 17.83 12.53
N LEU A 274 1.89 16.87 11.62
CA LEU A 274 2.95 16.13 10.96
C LEU A 274 3.88 17.06 10.17
N LEU A 275 3.33 17.92 9.33
CA LEU A 275 4.11 18.81 8.45
C LEU A 275 4.84 19.93 9.21
N SER A 276 4.41 20.28 10.43
CA SER A 276 5.10 21.25 11.28
C SER A 276 6.42 20.72 11.87
N GLN A 277 6.66 19.42 11.80
CA GLN A 277 7.88 18.80 12.30
C GLN A 277 9.10 19.27 11.51
N LYS A 278 10.26 19.35 12.18
CA LYS A 278 11.49 19.87 11.58
C LYS A 278 12.27 18.81 10.81
N GLU A 279 12.07 17.55 11.16
CA GLU A 279 12.79 16.40 10.59
C GLU A 279 11.86 15.19 10.51
N SER A 280 12.22 14.20 9.70
CA SER A 280 11.47 12.95 9.60
C SER A 280 11.44 12.22 10.96
N ARG A 281 10.26 11.77 11.34
CA ARG A 281 10.00 10.89 12.48
C ARG A 281 9.41 9.57 12.02
N PHE A 282 9.74 9.18 10.79
CA PHE A 282 9.23 7.96 10.19
C PHE A 282 9.58 6.75 11.04
N TYR A 283 8.54 6.06 11.49
CA TYR A 283 8.63 4.83 12.25
C TYR A 283 7.59 3.85 11.73
N GLU A 284 7.98 2.66 11.30
CA GLU A 284 7.13 1.62 10.75
C GLU A 284 6.38 2.02 9.47
N ILE A 285 5.15 2.57 9.54
CA ILE A 285 4.27 2.71 8.37
C ILE A 285 3.37 3.97 8.36
N LEU A 286 3.25 4.70 9.47
CA LEU A 286 2.20 5.73 9.59
C LEU A 286 2.51 7.01 8.80
N LEU A 287 3.78 7.44 8.73
CA LEU A 287 4.15 8.66 7.99
C LEU A 287 3.73 8.58 6.51
N PRO A 288 3.99 7.50 5.75
CA PRO A 288 3.59 7.41 4.35
C PRO A 288 2.09 7.53 4.10
N MET A 289 1.24 7.14 5.07
CA MET A 289 -0.22 7.28 4.96
C MET A 289 -0.65 8.72 4.76
N SER A 290 0.13 9.69 5.25
CA SER A 290 -0.13 11.11 5.03
C SER A 290 0.06 11.55 3.57
N ALA A 291 0.84 10.83 2.74
CA ALA A 291 1.10 11.20 1.36
C ALA A 291 -0.19 11.18 0.51
N ILE A 292 -0.97 10.11 0.60
CA ILE A 292 -2.25 10.02 -0.13
C ILE A 292 -3.26 11.03 0.42
N VAL A 293 -3.30 11.27 1.74
CA VAL A 293 -4.20 12.23 2.36
C VAL A 293 -3.87 13.65 1.88
N ALA A 294 -2.60 14.06 1.94
CA ALA A 294 -2.15 15.37 1.48
C ALA A 294 -2.44 15.57 -0.01
N SER A 295 -2.17 14.54 -0.83
CA SER A 295 -2.41 14.58 -2.28
C SER A 295 -3.90 14.77 -2.60
N ARG A 296 -4.78 14.05 -1.90
CA ARG A 296 -6.22 14.18 -2.09
C ARG A 296 -6.75 15.51 -1.57
N LEU A 297 -6.30 15.99 -0.42
CA LEU A 297 -6.68 17.30 0.10
C LEU A 297 -6.25 18.41 -0.84
N ASN A 298 -5.04 18.35 -1.41
CA ASN A 298 -4.59 19.31 -2.44
C ASN A 298 -5.50 19.29 -3.67
N ALA A 299 -5.86 18.10 -4.14
CA ALA A 299 -6.66 17.90 -5.33
C ALA A 299 -8.14 18.22 -5.13
N GLU A 300 -8.74 17.74 -4.04
CA GLU A 300 -10.18 17.79 -3.81
C GLU A 300 -10.62 19.07 -3.06
N GLU A 301 -9.81 19.51 -2.07
CA GLU A 301 -10.11 20.63 -1.18
C GLU A 301 -9.31 21.91 -1.50
N GLY A 302 -8.41 21.86 -2.48
CA GLY A 302 -7.60 23.02 -2.91
C GLY A 302 -6.54 23.47 -1.90
N THR A 303 -6.13 22.59 -0.98
CA THR A 303 -5.00 22.86 -0.07
C THR A 303 -3.67 22.82 -0.82
N GLN A 304 -2.57 23.18 -0.16
CA GLN A 304 -1.23 23.19 -0.73
C GLN A 304 -0.22 22.54 0.23
N TYR A 305 -0.54 21.37 0.72
CA TYR A 305 0.35 20.60 1.59
C TYR A 305 1.58 20.13 0.80
N ASP A 306 2.74 20.17 1.44
CA ASP A 306 4.01 19.78 0.84
C ASP A 306 4.16 18.26 0.77
N VAL A 307 3.60 17.66 -0.29
CA VAL A 307 3.69 16.22 -0.56
C VAL A 307 5.14 15.79 -0.79
N LYS A 308 5.97 16.66 -1.41
CA LYS A 308 7.38 16.33 -1.62
C LYS A 308 8.13 16.12 -0.31
N LYS A 309 7.89 16.95 0.70
CA LYS A 309 8.46 16.80 2.05
C LYS A 309 8.11 15.45 2.66
N ILE A 310 6.85 15.02 2.54
CA ILE A 310 6.41 13.70 3.03
C ILE A 310 7.15 12.57 2.31
N LEU A 311 7.28 12.67 0.98
CA LEU A 311 8.01 11.68 0.18
C LEU A 311 9.50 11.65 0.52
N ASP A 312 10.16 12.80 0.60
CA ASP A 312 11.56 12.86 1.00
C ASP A 312 11.76 12.20 2.37
N TRP A 313 10.90 12.49 3.33
CA TRP A 313 10.95 11.87 4.66
C TRP A 313 10.68 10.36 4.66
N THR A 314 9.79 9.90 3.78
CA THR A 314 9.51 8.47 3.63
C THR A 314 10.70 7.73 3.02
N PHE A 315 11.31 8.27 1.97
CA PHE A 315 12.36 7.59 1.23
C PHE A 315 13.75 7.74 1.86
N ASP A 316 14.11 8.94 2.30
CA ASP A 316 15.43 9.18 2.91
C ASP A 316 15.55 8.62 4.32
N GLY A 317 14.44 8.34 4.96
CA GLY A 317 14.38 7.80 6.31
C GLY A 317 14.65 8.81 7.40
N CYS A 318 14.62 8.37 8.64
CA CYS A 318 14.92 9.19 9.78
C CYS A 318 15.97 8.57 10.70
N GLN A 319 16.76 9.40 11.35
CA GLN A 319 17.56 9.02 12.50
C GLN A 319 16.74 9.35 13.74
N ASN A 320 16.32 8.33 14.49
CA ASN A 320 15.58 8.57 15.71
C ASN A 320 16.55 8.99 16.83
N PRO A 321 16.42 10.20 17.39
CA PRO A 321 17.31 10.69 18.46
C PRO A 321 17.24 9.85 19.74
N ASN A 322 16.22 9.00 19.92
CA ASN A 322 16.04 8.14 21.08
C ASN A 322 16.70 6.76 20.92
N GLY A 323 17.62 6.59 19.95
CA GLY A 323 18.43 5.38 19.79
C GLY A 323 17.77 4.22 19.04
N ARG A 324 16.51 4.33 18.60
CA ARG A 324 15.93 3.44 17.60
C ARG A 324 16.18 4.02 16.22
N TYR A 325 16.62 3.15 15.32
CA TYR A 325 17.00 3.54 13.97
C TYR A 325 15.76 3.77 13.13
N GLY A 326 15.72 4.92 12.47
CA GLY A 326 14.58 5.33 11.69
C GLY A 326 14.34 4.49 10.47
N TRP A 327 13.11 4.44 10.09
CA TRP A 327 12.63 3.72 8.93
C TRP A 327 12.77 4.56 7.67
N GLY A 328 13.03 3.90 6.56
CA GLY A 328 13.22 4.50 5.26
C GLY A 328 13.23 3.46 4.17
N VAL A 329 13.71 3.81 2.98
CA VAL A 329 13.76 2.92 1.82
C VAL A 329 15.21 2.64 1.43
N MET A 330 15.53 1.37 1.22
CA MET A 330 16.85 0.92 0.76
C MET A 330 17.07 1.36 -0.69
N ALA A 331 18.31 1.73 -1.00
CA ALA A 331 18.77 1.98 -2.36
C ALA A 331 20.17 1.35 -2.51
N GLY A 332 20.29 0.40 -3.45
CA GLY A 332 21.55 -0.28 -3.72
C GLY A 332 21.52 -1.78 -3.43
N ARG A 333 22.70 -2.36 -3.32
CA ARG A 333 22.91 -3.81 -3.19
C ARG A 333 23.42 -4.18 -1.80
N TRP A 334 23.00 -5.32 -1.32
CA TRP A 334 23.60 -6.05 -0.20
C TRP A 334 24.22 -7.33 -0.76
N GLY A 335 25.55 -7.42 -0.75
CA GLY A 335 26.24 -8.46 -1.49
C GLY A 335 25.83 -8.47 -2.98
N ASP A 336 25.44 -9.62 -3.47
CA ASP A 336 25.01 -9.82 -4.87
C ASP A 336 23.53 -9.56 -5.12
N TYR A 337 22.78 -9.11 -4.11
CA TYR A 337 21.33 -8.88 -4.21
C TYR A 337 20.99 -7.40 -4.26
N ASP A 338 20.19 -7.00 -5.23
CA ASP A 338 19.63 -5.65 -5.29
C ASP A 338 18.39 -5.57 -4.38
N VAL A 339 18.52 -4.79 -3.30
CA VAL A 339 17.46 -4.56 -2.30
C VAL A 339 16.80 -3.19 -2.48
N SER A 340 17.06 -2.52 -3.59
CA SER A 340 16.48 -1.21 -3.89
C SER A 340 14.96 -1.26 -3.84
N GLY A 341 14.37 -0.27 -3.20
CA GLY A 341 12.93 -0.11 -3.07
C GLY A 341 12.32 -0.73 -1.83
N LEU A 342 13.01 -1.67 -1.15
CA LEU A 342 12.51 -2.27 0.09
C LEU A 342 12.48 -1.25 1.23
N GLN A 343 11.44 -1.33 2.06
CA GLN A 343 11.28 -0.45 3.21
C GLN A 343 11.64 -1.20 4.50
N GLY A 344 12.21 -0.48 5.44
CA GLY A 344 12.56 -0.98 6.74
C GLY A 344 13.48 -0.02 7.49
N SER A 345 14.17 -0.50 8.53
CA SER A 345 15.20 0.28 9.22
C SER A 345 16.48 0.32 8.40
N ILE A 346 16.87 1.51 7.95
CA ILE A 346 18.05 1.70 7.08
C ILE A 346 19.38 1.70 7.83
N LEU A 347 19.36 1.74 9.17
CA LEU A 347 20.55 1.88 10.00
C LEU A 347 20.78 0.69 10.95
N ASP A 348 19.74 0.02 11.36
CA ASP A 348 19.78 -1.10 12.32
C ASP A 348 20.57 -2.29 11.75
N GLY A 349 21.71 -2.63 12.38
CA GLY A 349 22.59 -3.68 11.89
C GLY A 349 23.10 -3.48 10.46
N GLY A 350 23.21 -2.22 10.00
CA GLY A 350 23.54 -1.86 8.62
C GLY A 350 22.34 -1.91 7.66
N GLY A 351 21.18 -2.28 8.15
CA GLY A 351 19.91 -2.31 7.44
C GLY A 351 19.10 -3.58 7.73
N TYR A 352 17.80 -3.37 7.95
CA TYR A 352 16.79 -4.43 8.09
C TYR A 352 15.61 -4.12 7.18
N ALA A 353 15.50 -4.79 6.04
CA ALA A 353 14.34 -4.69 5.16
C ALA A 353 13.21 -5.55 5.70
N PHE A 354 11.99 -5.02 5.71
CA PHE A 354 10.82 -5.65 6.29
C PHE A 354 9.76 -5.91 5.22
N PHE A 355 9.35 -7.17 5.04
CA PHE A 355 8.44 -7.53 3.95
C PHE A 355 7.08 -6.86 4.07
N MET A 356 6.47 -6.93 5.27
CA MET A 356 5.18 -6.29 5.53
C MET A 356 5.16 -4.82 5.09
N ASN A 357 6.16 -4.07 5.52
CA ASN A 357 6.22 -2.64 5.27
C ASN A 357 6.55 -2.33 3.81
N SER A 358 7.40 -3.14 3.17
CA SER A 358 7.71 -3.00 1.73
C SER A 358 6.44 -3.16 0.87
N VAL A 359 5.55 -4.09 1.23
CA VAL A 359 4.26 -4.27 0.55
C VAL A 359 3.30 -3.14 0.89
N LYS A 360 3.12 -2.83 2.19
CA LYS A 360 2.16 -1.82 2.66
C LYS A 360 2.50 -0.40 2.20
N LEU A 361 3.78 -0.10 1.95
CA LEU A 361 4.20 1.21 1.43
C LEU A 361 3.61 1.50 0.05
N THR A 362 3.31 0.47 -0.75
CA THR A 362 2.67 0.63 -2.06
C THR A 362 1.25 1.19 -1.95
N TRP A 363 0.57 0.94 -0.84
CA TRP A 363 -0.79 1.37 -0.59
C TRP A 363 -0.98 2.89 -0.68
N PRO A 364 -0.27 3.75 0.10
CA PRO A 364 -0.47 5.19 -0.01
C PRO A 364 0.19 5.81 -1.25
N LEU A 365 1.28 5.21 -1.76
CA LEU A 365 2.12 5.88 -2.75
C LEU A 365 1.66 5.65 -4.19
N VAL A 366 1.08 4.49 -4.51
CA VAL A 366 0.61 4.23 -5.88
C VAL A 366 -0.61 5.07 -6.25
N PRO A 367 -1.72 5.10 -5.48
CA PRO A 367 -2.89 5.89 -5.86
C PRO A 367 -2.63 7.40 -5.86
N MET A 368 -1.64 7.89 -5.09
CA MET A 368 -1.36 9.33 -5.02
C MET A 368 -0.97 9.94 -6.37
N VAL A 369 -0.41 9.17 -7.32
CA VAL A 369 -0.01 9.69 -8.64
C VAL A 369 -1.21 10.13 -9.49
N LYS A 370 -2.42 9.72 -9.16
CA LYS A 370 -3.66 10.21 -9.78
C LYS A 370 -3.90 11.68 -9.43
N TYR A 371 -3.51 12.09 -8.23
CA TYR A 371 -3.71 13.42 -7.65
C TYR A 371 -2.49 14.31 -7.83
N GLU A 372 -1.30 13.72 -7.79
CA GLU A 372 0.00 14.37 -7.88
C GLU A 372 0.86 13.73 -8.99
N PRO A 373 0.45 13.85 -10.27
CA PRO A 373 1.10 13.14 -11.39
C PRO A 373 2.55 13.58 -11.65
N GLN A 374 3.03 14.67 -11.05
CA GLN A 374 4.44 15.06 -11.13
C GLN A 374 5.40 14.08 -10.43
N PHE A 375 4.90 13.17 -9.60
CA PHE A 375 5.71 12.13 -8.96
C PHE A 375 5.60 10.77 -9.68
N ALA A 376 4.89 10.68 -10.80
CA ALA A 376 4.61 9.42 -11.47
C ALA A 376 5.90 8.66 -11.86
N THR A 377 6.90 9.36 -12.40
CA THR A 377 8.17 8.74 -12.80
C THR A 377 8.94 8.22 -11.59
N ALA A 378 9.02 8.99 -10.51
CA ALA A 378 9.70 8.56 -9.28
C ALA A 378 9.00 7.34 -8.67
N ILE A 379 7.68 7.40 -8.51
CA ILE A 379 6.90 6.28 -7.92
C ILE A 379 6.93 5.04 -8.83
N GLY A 380 6.85 5.20 -10.15
CA GLY A 380 6.94 4.07 -11.09
C GLY A 380 8.31 3.38 -11.04
N LYS A 381 9.41 4.15 -11.00
CA LYS A 381 10.77 3.62 -10.83
C LYS A 381 10.93 2.88 -9.50
N TRP A 382 10.45 3.49 -8.40
CA TRP A 382 10.48 2.84 -7.09
C TRP A 382 9.66 1.55 -7.08
N MET A 383 8.45 1.54 -7.63
CA MET A 383 7.59 0.36 -7.69
C MET A 383 8.24 -0.80 -8.41
N LEU A 384 8.90 -0.55 -9.55
CA LEU A 384 9.62 -1.58 -10.30
C LEU A 384 10.70 -2.25 -9.43
N ASN A 385 11.50 -1.44 -8.72
CA ASN A 385 12.55 -1.91 -7.83
C ASN A 385 11.98 -2.66 -6.62
N ASN A 386 10.99 -2.07 -5.93
CA ASN A 386 10.36 -2.67 -4.76
C ASN A 386 9.74 -4.04 -5.07
N VAL A 387 8.95 -4.12 -6.14
CA VAL A 387 8.26 -5.36 -6.53
C VAL A 387 9.26 -6.45 -6.92
N ASN A 388 10.35 -6.08 -7.62
CA ASN A 388 11.44 -7.00 -7.95
C ASN A 388 12.15 -7.52 -6.69
N ALA A 389 12.46 -6.63 -5.74
CA ALA A 389 13.19 -6.99 -4.52
C ALA A 389 12.32 -7.76 -3.51
N CYS A 390 11.01 -7.50 -3.45
CA CYS A 390 10.07 -8.21 -2.56
C CYS A 390 10.09 -9.75 -2.72
N ARG A 391 10.53 -10.29 -3.88
CA ARG A 391 10.67 -11.73 -4.04
C ARG A 391 11.68 -12.34 -3.06
N LEU A 392 12.71 -11.59 -2.67
CA LEU A 392 13.83 -12.08 -1.86
C LEU A 392 13.42 -12.53 -0.44
N PHE A 393 12.23 -12.15 0.01
CA PHE A 393 11.70 -12.64 1.28
C PHE A 393 11.18 -14.09 1.21
N TYR A 394 10.94 -14.63 0.00
CA TYR A 394 10.48 -16.01 -0.16
C TYR A 394 11.66 -16.99 -0.21
N PRO A 395 11.61 -18.10 0.54
CA PRO A 395 12.71 -19.07 0.61
C PRO A 395 13.03 -19.72 -0.74
N GLY A 396 12.12 -19.71 -1.70
CA GLY A 396 12.34 -20.18 -3.08
C GLY A 396 13.09 -19.22 -3.97
N GLU A 397 13.34 -17.99 -3.53
CA GLU A 397 13.82 -16.87 -4.38
C GLU A 397 15.19 -16.31 -3.96
N ILE A 398 15.70 -16.74 -2.83
CA ILE A 398 17.02 -16.39 -2.32
C ILE A 398 17.85 -17.66 -2.12
N ASP A 399 19.15 -17.61 -2.35
CA ASP A 399 20.03 -18.78 -2.26
C ASP A 399 20.10 -19.32 -0.83
N ASP A 400 20.31 -20.63 -0.68
CA ASP A 400 20.24 -21.32 0.61
C ASP A 400 21.30 -20.81 1.61
N GLU A 401 22.49 -20.42 1.14
CA GLU A 401 23.53 -19.80 1.96
C GLU A 401 23.16 -18.42 2.53
N HIS A 402 22.12 -17.78 2.01
CA HIS A 402 21.57 -16.52 2.47
C HIS A 402 20.32 -16.66 3.34
N GLN A 403 19.99 -17.89 3.75
CA GLN A 403 18.81 -18.15 4.56
C GLN A 403 19.19 -18.60 5.97
N TRP A 404 18.47 -18.07 6.97
CA TRP A 404 18.67 -18.49 8.35
C TRP A 404 18.22 -19.94 8.58
N LEU A 405 17.23 -20.42 7.81
CA LEU A 405 16.61 -21.74 7.96
C LEU A 405 16.43 -22.46 6.60
N PRO A 406 17.51 -22.68 5.82
CA PRO A 406 17.42 -23.27 4.48
C PRO A 406 16.88 -24.70 4.50
N GLU A 407 17.13 -25.49 5.58
CA GLU A 407 16.64 -26.84 5.78
C GLU A 407 15.10 -26.95 5.87
N MET A 408 14.43 -25.84 6.20
CA MET A 408 12.96 -25.78 6.28
C MET A 408 12.31 -25.01 5.11
N LYS A 409 13.03 -24.78 4.03
CA LYS A 409 12.57 -24.07 2.83
C LYS A 409 11.22 -24.57 2.27
N GLY A 410 10.97 -25.88 2.35
CA GLY A 410 9.71 -26.49 1.93
C GLY A 410 8.59 -26.47 2.97
N LEU A 411 8.84 -25.99 4.18
CA LEU A 411 7.91 -26.11 5.32
C LEU A 411 6.54 -25.45 5.08
N THR A 412 6.54 -24.33 4.36
CA THR A 412 5.34 -23.53 4.10
C THR A 412 4.89 -23.62 2.65
N ASP A 413 5.38 -24.59 1.87
CA ASP A 413 5.16 -24.70 0.42
C ASP A 413 5.49 -23.39 -0.33
N ASN A 414 6.44 -22.61 0.20
CA ASN A 414 6.80 -21.28 -0.29
C ASN A 414 5.63 -20.26 -0.30
N ASN A 415 4.62 -20.47 0.57
CA ASN A 415 3.45 -19.59 0.71
C ASN A 415 3.61 -18.55 1.82
N ILE A 416 4.45 -18.82 2.82
CA ILE A 416 4.77 -17.87 3.89
C ILE A 416 6.24 -17.50 3.76
N ALA A 417 6.50 -16.20 3.70
CA ALA A 417 7.83 -15.62 3.54
C ALA A 417 8.57 -15.49 4.88
N TYR A 418 9.87 -15.29 4.83
CA TYR A 418 10.63 -14.72 5.94
C TYR A 418 10.07 -13.33 6.30
N GLU A 419 10.26 -12.94 7.56
CA GLU A 419 9.83 -11.61 8.01
C GLU A 419 10.62 -10.49 7.33
N GLY A 420 11.94 -10.67 7.23
CA GLY A 420 12.85 -9.64 6.77
C GLY A 420 14.15 -10.15 6.16
N LEU A 421 14.95 -9.19 5.73
CA LEU A 421 16.33 -9.37 5.29
C LEU A 421 17.23 -8.51 6.16
N ARG A 422 18.28 -9.08 6.76
CA ARG A 422 19.32 -8.35 7.48
C ARG A 422 20.56 -8.19 6.62
N LYS A 423 21.17 -6.99 6.66
CA LYS A 423 22.40 -6.75 5.94
C LYS A 423 23.61 -7.39 6.64
N THR A 424 23.79 -7.12 7.94
CA THR A 424 25.00 -7.51 8.66
C THR A 424 24.78 -8.35 9.90
N ASP A 425 23.57 -8.34 10.46
CA ASP A 425 23.21 -9.09 11.65
C ASP A 425 22.48 -10.39 11.28
N CYS A 426 23.04 -11.51 11.68
CA CYS A 426 22.50 -12.85 11.43
C CYS A 426 21.87 -13.47 12.69
N TYR A 427 21.58 -12.68 13.71
CA TYR A 427 21.05 -13.11 15.00
C TYR A 427 21.86 -14.27 15.62
N GLY A 428 23.21 -14.09 15.65
CA GLY A 428 24.11 -15.01 16.34
C GLY A 428 24.34 -16.37 15.66
N LYS A 429 23.82 -16.60 14.44
CA LYS A 429 24.11 -17.81 13.67
C LYS A 429 25.49 -17.69 13.00
N GLU A 430 26.53 -18.23 13.61
CA GLU A 430 27.93 -18.04 13.21
C GLU A 430 28.20 -18.43 11.75
N SER A 431 27.47 -19.43 11.22
CA SER A 431 27.59 -19.86 9.81
C SER A 431 27.17 -18.80 8.81
N LEU A 432 26.39 -17.79 9.22
CA LEU A 432 25.91 -16.69 8.37
C LEU A 432 26.66 -15.37 8.60
N LYS A 433 27.67 -15.40 9.47
CA LYS A 433 28.47 -14.20 9.75
C LYS A 433 29.23 -13.74 8.51
N GLY A 434 29.00 -12.50 8.14
CA GLY A 434 29.61 -11.91 6.93
C GLY A 434 28.85 -12.21 5.63
N ILE A 435 27.74 -12.95 5.69
CA ILE A 435 26.84 -13.12 4.56
C ILE A 435 25.89 -11.92 4.47
N GLU A 436 25.70 -11.38 3.28
CA GLU A 436 24.85 -10.20 3.01
C GLU A 436 24.01 -10.41 1.74
N PRO A 437 22.64 -10.30 1.83
CA PRO A 437 21.80 -10.26 3.01
C PRO A 437 21.56 -11.65 3.61
N VAL A 438 20.93 -11.68 4.80
CA VAL A 438 20.38 -12.91 5.39
C VAL A 438 18.87 -12.78 5.49
N ALA A 439 18.14 -13.74 4.91
CA ALA A 439 16.70 -13.87 5.08
C ALA A 439 16.40 -14.56 6.43
N LEU A 440 15.65 -13.86 7.29
CA LEU A 440 15.34 -14.30 8.65
C LEU A 440 14.11 -13.58 9.21
N GLY A 441 13.75 -13.87 10.45
CA GLY A 441 12.72 -13.18 11.20
C GLY A 441 13.08 -13.00 12.66
N ASP A 442 12.29 -12.24 13.38
CA ASP A 442 12.53 -11.91 14.80
C ASP A 442 12.14 -13.02 15.78
N GLY A 443 11.39 -14.02 15.33
CA GLY A 443 10.72 -14.97 16.20
C GLY A 443 11.55 -15.53 17.35
N PRO A 444 12.68 -16.24 17.12
CA PRO A 444 13.49 -16.82 18.21
C PRO A 444 14.21 -15.76 19.06
N ASN A 445 14.55 -14.59 18.50
CA ASN A 445 15.19 -13.52 19.25
C ASN A 445 14.21 -12.80 20.17
N TRP A 446 13.01 -12.57 19.66
CA TRP A 446 11.95 -11.87 20.39
C TRP A 446 11.46 -12.71 21.57
N THR A 447 11.30 -14.02 21.37
CA THR A 447 10.86 -14.97 22.38
C THR A 447 11.75 -16.21 22.33
N PRO A 448 12.67 -16.39 23.27
CA PRO A 448 13.63 -17.51 23.25
C PRO A 448 12.98 -18.92 23.24
N ALA A 449 11.71 -19.02 23.64
CA ALA A 449 10.94 -20.27 23.57
C ALA A 449 10.38 -20.54 22.16
N ASN A 450 10.47 -19.61 21.23
CA ASN A 450 9.95 -19.79 19.89
C ASN A 450 10.81 -20.81 19.11
N PRO A 451 10.16 -21.69 18.32
CA PRO A 451 10.87 -22.65 17.49
C PRO A 451 11.53 -21.94 16.29
N ALA A 452 12.43 -22.66 15.62
CA ALA A 452 13.19 -22.13 14.49
C ALA A 452 12.30 -21.66 13.33
N GLU A 453 11.20 -22.35 13.06
CA GLU A 453 10.23 -21.99 12.01
C GLU A 453 9.54 -20.62 12.24
N SER A 454 9.65 -20.03 13.41
CA SER A 454 9.18 -18.66 13.68
C SER A 454 10.00 -17.56 12.96
N MET A 455 11.03 -17.94 12.21
CA MET A 455 11.67 -17.09 11.21
C MET A 455 10.72 -16.75 10.04
N PHE A 456 9.75 -17.62 9.75
CA PHE A 456 8.68 -17.35 8.78
C PHE A 456 7.54 -16.58 9.44
N SER A 457 7.00 -15.59 8.74
CA SER A 457 6.03 -14.66 9.30
C SER A 457 4.77 -14.52 8.45
N LEU A 458 3.63 -14.96 9.04
CA LEU A 458 2.33 -14.71 8.41
C LEU A 458 2.01 -13.22 8.41
N TYR A 459 2.32 -12.53 9.47
CA TYR A 459 2.16 -11.08 9.66
C TYR A 459 2.86 -10.28 8.56
N SER A 460 4.06 -10.69 8.15
CA SER A 460 4.77 -10.06 7.05
C SER A 460 4.22 -10.44 5.69
N THR A 461 3.67 -11.65 5.54
CA THR A 461 3.17 -12.16 4.24
C THR A 461 1.71 -11.77 3.98
N SER A 462 0.91 -11.60 5.02
CA SER A 462 -0.54 -11.37 4.91
C SER A 462 -0.96 -10.21 3.96
N PRO A 463 -0.21 -9.10 3.81
CA PRO A 463 -0.58 -8.03 2.90
C PRO A 463 -0.24 -8.31 1.42
N VAL A 464 0.34 -9.45 1.07
CA VAL A 464 0.80 -9.77 -0.31
C VAL A 464 -0.29 -9.60 -1.37
N GLY A 465 -1.57 -9.74 -1.00
CA GLY A 465 -2.71 -9.48 -1.90
C GLY A 465 -2.79 -8.04 -2.41
N ILE A 466 -2.14 -7.08 -1.75
CA ILE A 466 -2.01 -5.70 -2.26
C ILE A 466 -1.19 -5.72 -3.56
N LEU A 467 -0.03 -6.39 -3.57
CA LEU A 467 0.75 -6.57 -4.80
C LEU A 467 -0.01 -7.40 -5.84
N GLY A 468 -0.69 -8.47 -5.40
CA GLY A 468 -1.46 -9.37 -6.26
C GLY A 468 -2.59 -8.70 -7.03
N ALA A 469 -3.19 -7.65 -6.46
CA ALA A 469 -4.25 -6.87 -7.12
C ALA A 469 -3.73 -5.64 -7.86
N MET A 470 -2.54 -5.16 -7.50
CA MET A 470 -1.99 -3.91 -8.00
C MET A 470 -1.09 -4.11 -9.22
N VAL A 471 -0.32 -5.21 -9.29
CA VAL A 471 0.79 -5.38 -10.23
C VAL A 471 0.51 -6.50 -11.22
N SER A 472 0.75 -6.23 -12.49
CA SER A 472 0.83 -7.25 -13.55
C SER A 472 1.95 -6.91 -14.53
N GLU A 473 2.52 -7.94 -15.17
CA GLU A 473 3.50 -7.76 -16.24
C GLU A 473 2.82 -7.28 -17.52
N THR A 474 3.61 -6.66 -18.41
CA THR A 474 3.22 -6.29 -19.77
C THR A 474 3.92 -7.20 -20.78
N SER A 475 3.70 -6.99 -22.07
CA SER A 475 4.42 -7.68 -23.14
C SER A 475 5.90 -7.29 -23.25
N GLU A 476 6.31 -6.17 -22.65
CA GLU A 476 7.69 -5.69 -22.65
C GLU A 476 8.33 -5.91 -21.27
N SER A 477 9.46 -6.61 -21.25
CA SER A 477 10.21 -6.87 -20.01
C SER A 477 10.67 -5.59 -19.33
N GLY A 478 10.53 -5.52 -18.00
CA GLY A 478 10.89 -4.33 -17.21
C GLY A 478 9.77 -3.29 -17.11
N ILE A 479 8.68 -3.44 -17.85
CA ILE A 479 7.53 -2.54 -17.76
C ILE A 479 6.37 -3.24 -17.06
N LEU A 480 5.93 -2.70 -15.93
CA LEU A 480 4.78 -3.19 -15.17
C LEU A 480 3.53 -2.34 -15.44
N ARG A 481 2.38 -2.99 -15.45
CA ARG A 481 1.06 -2.34 -15.36
C ARG A 481 0.68 -2.28 -13.89
N ILE A 482 0.56 -1.08 -13.32
CA ILE A 482 0.31 -0.85 -11.90
C ILE A 482 -1.05 -0.18 -11.74
N ASN A 483 -2.00 -0.86 -11.09
CA ASN A 483 -3.37 -0.37 -10.92
C ASN A 483 -3.44 0.65 -9.78
N CYS A 484 -3.63 1.92 -10.13
CA CYS A 484 -3.73 3.02 -9.16
C CYS A 484 -5.03 3.06 -8.37
N ASN A 485 -6.03 2.28 -8.74
CA ASN A 485 -7.31 2.22 -8.03
C ASN A 485 -7.33 1.16 -6.91
N THR A 486 -6.35 0.25 -6.87
CA THR A 486 -6.35 -0.91 -5.97
C THR A 486 -6.53 -0.51 -4.49
N THR A 487 -5.80 0.49 -4.04
CA THR A 487 -5.78 0.93 -2.63
C THR A 487 -6.27 2.37 -2.44
N ASP A 488 -6.92 2.95 -3.45
CA ASP A 488 -7.52 4.28 -3.36
C ASP A 488 -8.90 4.22 -2.68
N PHE A 489 -8.90 3.77 -1.42
CA PHE A 489 -10.11 3.55 -0.64
C PHE A 489 -10.87 4.86 -0.38
N TYR A 490 -12.20 4.75 -0.28
CA TYR A 490 -13.12 5.88 -0.07
C TYR A 490 -12.98 6.99 -1.13
N SER A 491 -12.57 6.62 -2.35
CA SER A 491 -12.55 7.51 -3.51
C SER A 491 -13.57 7.09 -4.56
N GLU A 492 -13.96 8.04 -5.40
CA GLU A 492 -14.64 7.70 -6.64
C GLU A 492 -13.64 7.07 -7.61
N ARG A 493 -14.01 5.91 -8.18
CA ARG A 493 -13.17 5.16 -9.13
C ARG A 493 -13.95 4.88 -10.42
N PRO A 494 -14.46 5.93 -11.10
CA PRO A 494 -15.37 5.77 -12.25
C PRO A 494 -14.67 5.11 -13.44
N TYR A 495 -13.34 5.20 -13.52
CA TYR A 495 -12.55 4.67 -14.63
C TYR A 495 -11.32 3.95 -14.11
N PRO A 496 -10.84 2.88 -14.81
CA PRO A 496 -9.55 2.28 -14.54
C PRO A 496 -8.42 3.30 -14.74
N VAL A 497 -7.42 3.28 -13.83
CA VAL A 497 -6.23 4.14 -13.92
C VAL A 497 -4.99 3.29 -13.67
N TYR A 498 -4.04 3.36 -14.60
CA TYR A 498 -2.82 2.55 -14.54
C TYR A 498 -1.57 3.42 -14.65
N LEU A 499 -0.60 3.15 -13.79
CA LEU A 499 0.75 3.69 -13.86
C LEU A 499 1.64 2.71 -14.62
N TYR A 500 2.39 3.22 -15.60
CA TYR A 500 3.46 2.52 -16.31
C TYR A 500 4.74 3.33 -16.18
N TYR A 501 5.85 2.67 -15.92
CA TYR A 501 7.18 3.27 -15.98
C TYR A 501 8.01 2.51 -16.99
N ASN A 502 8.56 3.22 -17.98
CA ASN A 502 9.49 2.66 -18.93
C ASN A 502 10.93 2.89 -18.46
N PRO A 503 11.66 1.85 -18.02
CA PRO A 503 13.04 1.98 -17.53
C PRO A 503 14.08 2.08 -18.64
N HIS A 504 13.70 1.87 -19.90
CA HIS A 504 14.60 1.82 -21.05
C HIS A 504 14.94 3.21 -21.57
N ALA A 505 16.13 3.36 -22.15
CA ALA A 505 16.59 4.62 -22.75
C ALA A 505 15.91 4.98 -24.08
N GLU A 506 14.99 4.14 -24.56
CA GLU A 506 14.21 4.32 -25.78
C GLU A 506 12.73 4.16 -25.50
N ASN A 507 11.89 4.73 -26.36
CA ASN A 507 10.45 4.48 -26.28
C ASN A 507 10.18 2.99 -26.47
N LYS A 508 9.21 2.46 -25.74
CA LYS A 508 8.80 1.06 -25.82
C LYS A 508 7.33 0.96 -26.20
N VAL A 509 7.03 -0.07 -26.96
CA VAL A 509 5.66 -0.40 -27.35
C VAL A 509 5.22 -1.62 -26.54
N ILE A 510 4.04 -1.53 -25.93
CA ILE A 510 3.43 -2.64 -25.20
C ILE A 510 2.07 -2.99 -25.78
N ASP A 511 1.68 -4.25 -25.68
CA ASP A 511 0.34 -4.70 -25.98
C ASP A 511 -0.64 -4.21 -24.91
N TYR A 512 -1.77 -3.68 -25.36
CA TYR A 512 -2.90 -3.32 -24.54
C TYR A 512 -4.14 -4.08 -24.99
N TYR A 513 -4.95 -4.55 -24.04
CA TYR A 513 -6.20 -5.24 -24.32
C TYR A 513 -7.37 -4.59 -23.60
N SER A 514 -8.46 -4.35 -24.31
CA SER A 514 -9.75 -3.98 -23.73
C SER A 514 -10.88 -4.67 -24.48
N GLU A 515 -11.82 -5.30 -23.76
CA GLU A 515 -13.01 -5.91 -24.38
C GLU A 515 -13.90 -4.84 -24.99
N GLU A 516 -14.08 -3.74 -24.27
CA GLU A 516 -14.88 -2.61 -24.68
C GLU A 516 -14.10 -1.64 -25.56
N LYS A 517 -14.83 -0.82 -26.31
CA LYS A 517 -14.21 0.22 -27.12
C LYS A 517 -13.83 1.40 -26.24
N VAL A 518 -12.53 1.70 -26.16
CA VAL A 518 -11.96 2.68 -25.21
C VAL A 518 -11.15 3.78 -25.90
N ASP A 519 -11.05 4.90 -25.17
CA ASP A 519 -10.07 5.95 -25.38
C ASP A 519 -9.09 5.94 -24.19
N LEU A 520 -7.79 5.94 -24.43
CA LEU A 520 -6.76 6.00 -23.40
C LEU A 520 -6.20 7.42 -23.31
N PHE A 521 -6.31 8.02 -22.14
CA PHE A 521 -5.83 9.36 -21.88
C PHE A 521 -4.71 9.35 -20.83
N ASP A 522 -3.53 9.85 -21.18
CA ASP A 522 -2.40 9.97 -20.26
C ASP A 522 -2.44 11.35 -19.57
N ILE A 523 -2.61 11.34 -18.25
CA ILE A 523 -2.69 12.57 -17.45
C ILE A 523 -1.32 13.24 -17.24
N VAL A 524 -0.20 12.53 -17.46
CA VAL A 524 1.15 13.10 -17.41
C VAL A 524 1.41 13.94 -18.65
N THR A 525 1.17 13.41 -19.82
CA THR A 525 1.36 14.13 -21.10
C THR A 525 0.17 14.99 -21.49
N LYS A 526 -0.99 14.80 -20.82
CA LYS A 526 -2.28 15.43 -21.12
C LYS A 526 -2.76 15.19 -22.55
N LYS A 527 -2.50 13.97 -23.06
CA LYS A 527 -2.85 13.58 -24.43
C LYS A 527 -3.56 12.23 -24.48
N TYR A 528 -4.35 12.05 -25.51
CA TYR A 528 -4.83 10.72 -25.87
C TYR A 528 -3.68 9.93 -26.52
N ILE A 529 -3.41 8.72 -26.00
CA ILE A 529 -2.43 7.78 -26.56
C ILE A 529 -3.09 6.74 -27.46
N ALA A 530 -4.38 6.48 -27.28
CA ALA A 530 -5.20 5.65 -28.18
C ALA A 530 -6.64 6.16 -28.17
N ARG A 531 -7.36 6.01 -29.28
CA ARG A 531 -8.77 6.39 -29.37
C ARG A 531 -9.58 5.37 -30.16
N GLY A 532 -10.76 5.04 -29.63
CA GLY A 532 -11.73 4.16 -30.28
C GLY A 532 -11.21 2.75 -30.52
N LYS A 533 -10.35 2.22 -29.65
CA LYS A 533 -9.73 0.89 -29.74
C LYS A 533 -10.46 -0.15 -28.91
N SER A 534 -10.46 -1.38 -29.37
CA SER A 534 -10.94 -2.57 -28.64
C SER A 534 -10.18 -3.82 -29.12
N GLY A 535 -10.24 -4.92 -28.35
CA GLY A 535 -9.38 -6.07 -28.57
C GLY A 535 -7.93 -5.77 -28.23
N SER A 536 -6.99 -6.43 -28.87
CA SER A 536 -5.56 -6.17 -28.71
C SER A 536 -5.10 -5.03 -29.64
N PHE A 537 -4.35 -4.08 -29.07
CA PHE A 537 -3.70 -2.99 -29.81
C PHE A 537 -2.44 -2.53 -29.08
N GLU A 538 -1.59 -1.81 -29.76
CA GLU A 538 -0.32 -1.33 -29.22
C GLU A 538 -0.43 0.09 -28.69
N ILE A 539 0.32 0.38 -27.61
CA ILE A 539 0.54 1.73 -27.08
C ILE A 539 2.05 1.96 -26.88
N GLU A 540 2.49 3.20 -27.13
CA GLU A 540 3.88 3.62 -26.95
C GLU A 540 4.06 4.33 -25.61
N LEU A 541 5.13 3.97 -24.88
CA LEU A 541 5.51 4.55 -23.60
C LEU A 541 6.86 5.28 -23.74
N PRO A 542 6.98 6.52 -23.26
CA PRO A 542 8.18 7.34 -23.42
C PRO A 542 9.37 6.78 -22.62
N ALA A 543 10.57 6.94 -23.17
CA ALA A 543 11.83 6.52 -22.57
C ALA A 543 12.08 7.16 -21.20
N LEU A 544 12.55 6.38 -20.20
CA LEU A 544 12.92 6.82 -18.86
C LEU A 544 11.85 7.69 -18.16
N ASN A 545 10.59 7.42 -18.46
CA ASN A 545 9.48 8.22 -17.97
C ASN A 545 8.27 7.36 -17.61
N ALA A 546 7.30 7.96 -16.93
CA ALA A 546 6.05 7.29 -16.61
C ALA A 546 4.87 7.89 -17.37
N SER A 547 3.87 7.04 -17.63
CA SER A 547 2.53 7.41 -18.06
C SER A 547 1.51 6.98 -17.02
N VAL A 548 0.54 7.86 -16.72
CA VAL A 548 -0.62 7.54 -15.87
C VAL A 548 -1.85 7.57 -16.76
N ILE A 549 -2.30 6.39 -17.15
CA ILE A 549 -3.29 6.20 -18.20
C ILE A 549 -4.67 5.97 -17.59
N VAL A 550 -5.62 6.83 -17.95
CA VAL A 550 -7.04 6.66 -17.63
C VAL A 550 -7.73 6.00 -18.82
N GLU A 551 -8.38 4.86 -18.57
CA GLU A 551 -9.19 4.16 -19.57
C GLU A 551 -10.61 4.70 -19.56
N LEU A 552 -11.01 5.33 -20.64
CA LEU A 552 -12.29 6.01 -20.80
C LEU A 552 -13.17 5.27 -21.83
N PRO A 553 -14.50 5.24 -21.67
CA PRO A 553 -15.39 4.80 -22.74
C PRO A 553 -15.15 5.59 -24.02
N SER A 554 -15.11 4.91 -25.17
CA SER A 554 -14.80 5.54 -26.45
C SER A 554 -15.74 6.71 -26.78
N GLY A 555 -15.16 7.82 -27.21
CA GLY A 555 -15.89 9.04 -27.54
C GLY A 555 -16.28 9.90 -26.34
N MET A 556 -15.77 9.57 -25.14
CA MET A 556 -15.94 10.38 -23.94
C MET A 556 -15.37 11.79 -24.20
N LYS A 557 -16.21 12.80 -24.04
CA LYS A 557 -15.76 14.20 -24.19
C LYS A 557 -15.13 14.68 -22.90
N LEU A 558 -13.90 15.16 -23.02
CA LEU A 558 -13.17 15.80 -21.94
C LEU A 558 -13.22 17.34 -22.12
N ARG A 559 -13.18 18.05 -21.00
CA ARG A 559 -13.10 19.51 -20.95
C ARG A 559 -12.21 19.94 -19.81
N SER A 560 -11.59 21.11 -19.95
CA SER A 560 -10.85 21.75 -18.86
C SER A 560 -11.80 22.65 -18.06
N VAL A 561 -11.78 22.49 -16.73
CA VAL A 561 -12.57 23.31 -15.78
C VAL A 561 -11.66 23.63 -14.60
N ASP A 562 -11.36 24.90 -14.39
CA ASP A 562 -10.53 25.40 -13.28
C ASP A 562 -9.19 24.65 -13.16
N GLY A 563 -8.53 24.39 -14.30
CA GLY A 563 -7.26 23.67 -14.37
C GLY A 563 -7.36 22.14 -14.27
N ARG A 564 -8.54 21.61 -13.96
CA ARG A 564 -8.82 20.17 -13.92
C ARG A 564 -9.31 19.67 -15.28
N ILE A 565 -9.05 18.41 -15.60
CA ILE A 565 -9.65 17.74 -16.76
C ILE A 565 -10.80 16.87 -16.27
N VAL A 566 -11.99 17.15 -16.80
CA VAL A 566 -13.23 16.48 -16.38
C VAL A 566 -13.95 15.85 -17.56
N THR A 567 -14.69 14.78 -17.31
CA THR A 567 -15.61 14.18 -18.29
C THR A 567 -16.88 15.01 -18.43
N LYS A 568 -17.70 14.67 -19.44
CA LYS A 568 -19.04 15.28 -19.62
C LYS A 568 -19.91 15.16 -18.37
N ASP A 569 -19.76 14.07 -17.61
CA ASP A 569 -20.52 13.75 -16.41
C ASP A 569 -19.88 14.33 -15.12
N ASN A 570 -18.92 15.23 -15.27
CA ASN A 570 -18.19 15.94 -14.22
C ASN A 570 -17.24 15.09 -13.35
N HIS A 571 -16.92 13.86 -13.74
CA HIS A 571 -15.86 13.12 -13.05
C HIS A 571 -14.49 13.72 -13.39
N VAL A 572 -13.70 14.01 -12.37
CA VAL A 572 -12.33 14.52 -12.54
C VAL A 572 -11.42 13.36 -12.89
N ILE A 573 -10.67 13.47 -13.98
CA ILE A 573 -9.67 12.49 -14.42
C ILE A 573 -8.24 13.01 -14.26
N SER A 574 -8.06 14.32 -14.17
CA SER A 574 -6.78 14.96 -13.84
C SER A 574 -7.04 16.21 -13.02
N TYR A 575 -6.29 16.38 -11.96
CA TYR A 575 -6.39 17.53 -11.05
C TYR A 575 -5.37 18.63 -11.34
N LYS A 576 -4.45 18.39 -12.28
CA LYS A 576 -3.38 19.32 -12.68
C LYS A 576 -3.22 19.39 -14.18
#